data_513dfea445c58eaf0b2f6d237ce090d2
#
_entry.id   513dfea445c58eaf0b2f6d237ce090d2
#
_cell.length_a   1.000
_cell.length_b   1.000
_cell.length_c   1.000
_cell.angle_alpha   90.00
_cell.angle_beta   90.00
_cell.angle_gamma   90.00
#
_symmetry.space_group_name_H-M   'P 1'
#
loop_
_entity.id
_entity.type
_entity.pdbx_description
1 polymer ?
#
loop_
_entity_poly.entity_id
_entity_poly.type
_entity_poly.pdbx_seq_one_letter_code
_entity_poly.pdbx_strand_id
1 'polypeptide(L)'
;MRRIALGADPDQPLRALTLPAAWDDAAAAALADLAPGTGPASLAIVADAWIRPIAERTRQAGIETPVADRLHVMLLHRQGAPIGGIWSGETDAEPGFVFNLPAFLHPDEGFDVAGFAEAVETATIALTLAAPAARRLGLGIADLAGLLAALGLTYGEPASLDVAASLAALLRSRAETASAAMATLFGVIAAAQDTPPPPASIIPGLAQAIGAGSSQGLRHESLTTIRPPGAAEALLGVETGGIAPAFSALAQHGELSRASLAFLTARGISPQAALAAMLRGEPKLPAVATAAEHAAMHAVVGRYIDAMPAAPAVLNTPVAAIQPRSLPGRRPGYTQKATVGGHKLFLRTGEYDNGELGEIAIALHKEGAPFRGLMDNFAIAVSLGLQHGVPLTAFVDAFTFTRFGPSGTVEGDPAVARATSLLDYVFRHLASNYLGQHEIPDAEPEEADTLGNGERDGAPLLPFDLPDTAPRVRRRGLRLVSK
;
A
#
# COMPACT_ATOMS: atom_id res chain seq x y z
N MET A 1 4.63 3.52 -27.30
CA MET A 1 4.83 2.26 -26.57
C MET A 1 6.27 2.18 -26.09
N ARG A 2 6.50 1.77 -24.85
CA ARG A 2 7.83 1.42 -24.31
C ARG A 2 7.92 -0.08 -24.06
N ARG A 3 9.15 -0.60 -24.11
CA ARG A 3 9.45 -1.98 -23.70
C ARG A 3 10.34 -1.92 -22.47
N ILE A 4 10.03 -2.72 -21.48
CA ILE A 4 10.78 -2.83 -20.23
C ILE A 4 10.86 -4.30 -19.83
N ALA A 5 11.95 -4.70 -19.16
CA ALA A 5 12.07 -6.01 -18.54
C ALA A 5 11.85 -5.83 -17.03
N LEU A 6 10.77 -6.39 -16.50
CA LEU A 6 10.39 -6.25 -15.10
C LEU A 6 9.67 -7.52 -14.64
N GLY A 7 9.78 -7.88 -13.35
CA GLY A 7 8.99 -8.91 -12.68
C GLY A 7 7.79 -8.30 -11.95
N ALA A 8 6.80 -9.11 -11.64
CA ALA A 8 5.69 -8.70 -10.78
C ALA A 8 6.16 -8.45 -9.32
N ASP A 9 7.18 -9.20 -8.90
CA ASP A 9 7.84 -9.12 -7.60
C ASP A 9 9.36 -9.10 -7.84
N PRO A 10 10.19 -8.46 -6.99
CA PRO A 10 11.65 -8.51 -7.09
C PRO A 10 12.25 -9.92 -7.18
N ASP A 11 11.60 -10.91 -6.59
CA ASP A 11 12.03 -12.31 -6.57
C ASP A 11 11.55 -13.12 -7.78
N GLN A 12 10.72 -12.53 -8.66
CA GLN A 12 10.22 -13.20 -9.86
C GLN A 12 11.10 -12.96 -11.08
N PRO A 13 11.15 -13.90 -12.04
CA PRO A 13 11.92 -13.74 -13.26
C PRO A 13 11.41 -12.54 -14.08
N LEU A 14 12.35 -11.77 -14.64
CA LEU A 14 12.06 -10.62 -15.46
C LEU A 14 11.32 -11.04 -16.74
N ARG A 15 10.22 -10.33 -17.05
CA ARG A 15 9.44 -10.48 -18.28
C ARG A 15 9.62 -9.26 -19.18
N ALA A 16 9.68 -9.47 -20.48
CA ALA A 16 9.65 -8.37 -21.45
C ALA A 16 8.21 -7.86 -21.59
N LEU A 17 7.98 -6.62 -21.17
CA LEU A 17 6.65 -5.99 -21.12
C LEU A 17 6.57 -4.85 -22.14
N THR A 18 5.42 -4.69 -22.78
CA THR A 18 5.12 -3.59 -23.71
C THR A 18 3.86 -2.87 -23.28
N LEU A 19 3.97 -1.56 -23.00
CA LEU A 19 2.89 -0.71 -22.51
C LEU A 19 3.04 0.73 -23.07
N PRO A 20 2.04 1.62 -22.91
CA PRO A 20 2.15 3.01 -23.34
C PRO A 20 3.37 3.69 -22.71
N ALA A 21 4.06 4.56 -23.47
CA ALA A 21 5.33 5.16 -23.04
C ALA A 21 5.22 6.02 -21.77
N ALA A 22 4.06 6.62 -21.55
CA ALA A 22 3.78 7.49 -20.40
C ALA A 22 3.43 6.74 -19.10
N TRP A 23 3.28 5.40 -19.16
CA TRP A 23 2.95 4.62 -17.97
C TRP A 23 4.22 4.28 -17.18
N ASP A 24 4.12 4.27 -15.85
CA ASP A 24 5.24 4.06 -14.91
C ASP A 24 5.64 2.57 -14.77
N ASP A 25 6.64 2.33 -13.94
CA ASP A 25 7.15 0.98 -13.68
C ASP A 25 6.21 0.17 -12.78
N ALA A 26 5.42 0.84 -11.92
CA ALA A 26 4.40 0.18 -11.11
C ALA A 26 3.31 -0.43 -12.01
N ALA A 27 2.88 0.29 -13.06
CA ALA A 27 1.95 -0.26 -14.05
C ALA A 27 2.57 -1.40 -14.86
N ALA A 28 3.89 -1.38 -15.10
CA ALA A 28 4.57 -2.49 -15.75
C ALA A 28 4.62 -3.75 -14.84
N ALA A 29 4.94 -3.59 -13.56
CA ALA A 29 4.88 -4.69 -12.59
C ALA A 29 3.48 -5.27 -12.48
N ALA A 30 2.45 -4.43 -12.41
CA ALA A 30 1.06 -4.84 -12.41
C ALA A 30 0.66 -5.62 -13.69
N LEU A 31 1.14 -5.20 -14.86
CA LEU A 31 0.93 -5.95 -16.10
C LEU A 31 1.62 -7.32 -16.06
N ALA A 32 2.80 -7.42 -15.43
CA ALA A 32 3.49 -8.70 -15.27
C ALA A 32 2.69 -9.67 -14.40
N ASP A 33 2.02 -9.16 -13.36
CA ASP A 33 1.17 -9.93 -12.45
C ASP A 33 -0.16 -10.36 -13.13
N LEU A 34 -0.83 -9.44 -13.81
CA LEU A 34 -2.12 -9.68 -14.47
C LEU A 34 -2.01 -10.55 -15.71
N ALA A 35 -0.91 -10.48 -16.44
CA ALA A 35 -0.76 -11.19 -17.71
C ALA A 35 -0.52 -12.69 -17.49
N PRO A 36 -1.28 -13.59 -18.13
CA PRO A 36 -1.11 -15.02 -17.96
C PRO A 36 0.25 -15.52 -18.48
N GLY A 37 0.78 -16.56 -17.81
CA GLY A 37 2.04 -17.20 -18.16
C GLY A 37 3.28 -16.37 -17.80
N THR A 38 4.47 -16.85 -18.20
CA THR A 38 5.78 -16.27 -17.84
C THR A 38 6.51 -15.62 -19.04
N GLY A 39 5.98 -15.71 -20.24
CA GLY A 39 6.56 -15.16 -21.46
C GLY A 39 6.40 -13.64 -21.60
N PRO A 40 6.92 -13.05 -22.70
CA PRO A 40 6.73 -11.65 -23.00
C PRO A 40 5.24 -11.27 -23.02
N ALA A 41 4.88 -10.09 -22.48
CA ALA A 41 3.50 -9.61 -22.46
C ALA A 41 3.38 -8.20 -23.03
N SER A 42 2.29 -7.96 -23.75
CA SER A 42 1.92 -6.63 -24.25
C SER A 42 0.54 -6.28 -23.75
N LEU A 43 0.35 -5.10 -23.22
CA LEU A 43 -0.96 -4.64 -22.72
C LEU A 43 -2.06 -4.84 -23.79
N ALA A 44 -1.78 -4.50 -25.03
CA ALA A 44 -2.74 -4.65 -26.12
C ALA A 44 -3.14 -6.12 -26.37
N ILE A 45 -2.16 -7.04 -26.35
CA ILE A 45 -2.42 -8.48 -26.58
C ILE A 45 -3.18 -9.07 -25.40
N VAL A 46 -2.76 -8.74 -24.19
CA VAL A 46 -3.39 -9.25 -22.95
C VAL A 46 -4.82 -8.71 -22.81
N ALA A 47 -5.04 -7.42 -23.13
CA ALA A 47 -6.37 -6.84 -23.16
C ALA A 47 -7.27 -7.50 -24.20
N ASP A 48 -6.78 -7.67 -25.44
CA ASP A 48 -7.55 -8.30 -26.51
C ASP A 48 -7.93 -9.75 -26.19
N ALA A 49 -7.10 -10.45 -25.41
CA ALA A 49 -7.38 -11.83 -25.04
C ALA A 49 -8.68 -12.01 -24.23
N TRP A 50 -9.02 -11.07 -23.34
CA TRP A 50 -10.27 -11.11 -22.59
C TRP A 50 -11.40 -10.26 -23.21
N ILE A 51 -11.07 -9.19 -23.95
CA ILE A 51 -12.08 -8.34 -24.59
C ILE A 51 -12.72 -9.05 -25.81
N ARG A 52 -11.95 -9.77 -26.61
CA ARG A 52 -12.45 -10.44 -27.81
C ARG A 52 -13.57 -11.47 -27.52
N PRO A 53 -13.47 -12.36 -26.53
CA PRO A 53 -14.58 -13.24 -26.16
C PRO A 53 -15.83 -12.48 -25.72
N ILE A 54 -15.68 -11.36 -25.02
CA ILE A 54 -16.81 -10.50 -24.62
C ILE A 54 -17.46 -9.89 -25.86
N ALA A 55 -16.67 -9.35 -26.80
CA ALA A 55 -17.17 -8.79 -28.05
C ALA A 55 -17.97 -9.81 -28.89
N GLU A 56 -17.49 -11.06 -28.95
CA GLU A 56 -18.21 -12.13 -29.63
C GLU A 56 -19.55 -12.42 -28.95
N ARG A 57 -19.57 -12.55 -27.64
CA ARG A 57 -20.82 -12.76 -26.88
C ARG A 57 -21.77 -11.58 -26.96
N THR A 58 -21.26 -10.34 -27.02
CA THR A 58 -22.05 -9.12 -27.26
C THR A 58 -22.81 -9.21 -28.59
N ARG A 59 -22.13 -9.61 -29.66
CA ARG A 59 -22.74 -9.78 -31.00
C ARG A 59 -23.78 -10.91 -30.99
N GLN A 60 -23.46 -12.05 -30.37
CA GLN A 60 -24.37 -13.20 -30.26
C GLN A 60 -25.64 -12.86 -29.45
N ALA A 61 -25.54 -12.02 -28.45
CA ALA A 61 -26.66 -11.55 -27.64
C ALA A 61 -27.47 -10.42 -28.29
N GLY A 62 -27.06 -9.92 -29.48
CA GLY A 62 -27.74 -8.83 -30.16
C GLY A 62 -27.66 -7.48 -29.44
N ILE A 63 -26.63 -7.28 -28.64
CA ILE A 63 -26.41 -6.03 -27.88
C ILE A 63 -25.73 -5.03 -28.82
N GLU A 64 -26.37 -3.89 -29.07
CA GLU A 64 -25.87 -2.84 -29.95
C GLU A 64 -24.72 -2.00 -29.35
N THR A 65 -24.59 -1.98 -28.01
CA THR A 65 -23.54 -1.23 -27.32
C THR A 65 -22.16 -1.68 -27.81
N PRO A 66 -21.24 -0.76 -28.17
CA PRO A 66 -19.88 -1.09 -28.61
C PRO A 66 -18.97 -1.42 -27.42
N VAL A 67 -19.30 -2.51 -26.72
CA VAL A 67 -18.65 -2.90 -25.45
C VAL A 67 -17.15 -3.04 -25.60
N ALA A 68 -16.67 -3.68 -26.66
CA ALA A 68 -15.23 -3.91 -26.86
C ALA A 68 -14.45 -2.61 -27.05
N ASP A 69 -14.95 -1.69 -27.88
CA ASP A 69 -14.28 -0.41 -28.14
C ASP A 69 -14.22 0.44 -26.86
N ARG A 70 -15.33 0.46 -26.11
CA ARG A 70 -15.39 1.18 -24.83
C ARG A 70 -14.41 0.59 -23.80
N LEU A 71 -14.29 -0.73 -23.71
CA LEU A 71 -13.33 -1.38 -22.81
C LEU A 71 -11.87 -1.05 -23.18
N HIS A 72 -11.53 -1.03 -24.47
CA HIS A 72 -10.21 -0.60 -24.92
C HIS A 72 -9.93 0.87 -24.58
N VAL A 73 -10.90 1.76 -24.79
CA VAL A 73 -10.79 3.19 -24.45
C VAL A 73 -10.61 3.38 -22.94
N MET A 74 -11.46 2.72 -22.14
CA MET A 74 -11.37 2.78 -20.66
C MET A 74 -10.00 2.33 -20.14
N LEU A 75 -9.47 1.23 -20.68
CA LEU A 75 -8.16 0.72 -20.27
C LEU A 75 -7.05 1.68 -20.72
N LEU A 76 -7.07 2.17 -21.95
CA LEU A 76 -6.07 3.08 -22.50
C LEU A 76 -5.99 4.40 -21.71
N HIS A 77 -7.15 4.93 -21.33
CA HIS A 77 -7.27 6.16 -20.52
C HIS A 77 -7.16 5.92 -19.01
N ARG A 78 -6.84 4.68 -18.58
CA ARG A 78 -6.76 4.31 -17.17
C ARG A 78 -8.04 4.57 -16.38
N GLN A 79 -9.18 4.59 -17.03
CA GLN A 79 -10.50 4.83 -16.44
C GLN A 79 -11.03 3.62 -15.67
N GLY A 80 -10.65 2.40 -16.11
CA GLY A 80 -11.08 1.19 -15.44
C GLY A 80 -10.47 -0.08 -16.03
N ALA A 81 -10.45 -1.12 -15.22
CA ALA A 81 -9.93 -2.45 -15.57
C ALA A 81 -10.66 -3.56 -14.82
N PRO A 82 -10.78 -4.77 -15.40
CA PRO A 82 -11.28 -5.93 -14.67
C PRO A 82 -10.28 -6.37 -13.59
N ILE A 83 -10.80 -7.05 -12.57
CA ILE A 83 -10.03 -7.58 -11.45
C ILE A 83 -9.92 -9.11 -11.60
N GLY A 84 -8.79 -9.67 -11.17
CA GLY A 84 -8.61 -11.12 -10.98
C GLY A 84 -8.64 -11.95 -12.25
N GLY A 85 -9.36 -13.08 -12.20
CA GLY A 85 -9.32 -14.15 -13.18
C GLY A 85 -9.76 -13.79 -14.60
N ILE A 86 -10.40 -12.64 -14.83
CA ILE A 86 -10.75 -12.19 -16.19
C ILE A 86 -9.51 -12.04 -17.08
N TRP A 87 -8.40 -11.59 -16.51
CA TRP A 87 -7.13 -11.44 -17.24
C TRP A 87 -6.53 -12.76 -17.69
N SER A 88 -6.74 -13.84 -16.92
CA SER A 88 -6.30 -15.20 -17.25
C SER A 88 -7.36 -16.03 -17.99
N GLY A 89 -8.56 -15.49 -18.17
CA GLY A 89 -9.69 -16.22 -18.77
C GLY A 89 -10.37 -17.20 -17.81
N GLU A 90 -10.10 -17.09 -16.53
CA GLU A 90 -10.76 -17.88 -15.49
C GLU A 90 -12.16 -17.35 -15.19
N THR A 91 -13.04 -18.23 -14.75
CA THR A 91 -14.43 -17.87 -14.41
C THR A 91 -14.50 -17.64 -12.90
N ASP A 92 -14.49 -16.40 -12.47
CA ASP A 92 -14.72 -16.04 -11.07
C ASP A 92 -16.20 -16.16 -10.71
N ALA A 93 -16.48 -16.61 -9.49
CA ALA A 93 -17.83 -16.63 -8.94
C ALA A 93 -18.40 -15.21 -8.74
N GLU A 94 -17.51 -14.23 -8.55
CA GLU A 94 -17.82 -12.79 -8.37
C GLU A 94 -16.82 -11.97 -9.17
N PRO A 95 -16.96 -11.92 -10.53
CA PRO A 95 -16.08 -11.13 -11.38
C PRO A 95 -16.18 -9.66 -11.03
N GLY A 96 -15.04 -8.96 -11.02
CA GLY A 96 -14.96 -7.57 -10.60
C GLY A 96 -14.39 -6.64 -11.65
N PHE A 97 -14.69 -5.33 -11.46
CA PHE A 97 -14.16 -4.23 -12.24
C PHE A 97 -13.93 -3.01 -11.35
N VAL A 98 -12.82 -2.33 -11.50
CA VAL A 98 -12.49 -1.14 -10.73
C VAL A 98 -12.41 0.08 -11.63
N PHE A 99 -12.97 1.20 -11.17
CA PHE A 99 -12.94 2.50 -11.84
C PHE A 99 -12.01 3.45 -11.12
N ASN A 100 -11.07 4.05 -11.83
CA ASN A 100 -10.15 5.07 -11.36
C ASN A 100 -10.82 6.45 -11.49
N LEU A 101 -11.36 6.97 -10.41
CA LEU A 101 -12.19 8.19 -10.43
C LEU A 101 -11.48 9.43 -11.01
N PRO A 102 -10.21 9.75 -10.66
CA PRO A 102 -9.52 10.89 -11.25
C PRO A 102 -9.40 10.85 -12.78
N ALA A 103 -9.43 9.65 -13.39
CA ALA A 103 -9.32 9.50 -14.83
C ALA A 103 -10.57 9.95 -15.62
N PHE A 104 -11.66 10.28 -14.92
CA PHE A 104 -12.87 10.90 -15.48
C PHE A 104 -12.91 12.41 -15.28
N LEU A 105 -11.87 13.02 -14.68
CA LEU A 105 -11.80 14.46 -14.48
C LEU A 105 -11.07 15.13 -15.65
N HIS A 106 -11.75 16.03 -16.37
CA HIS A 106 -11.17 16.84 -17.41
C HIS A 106 -10.81 18.23 -16.86
N PRO A 107 -9.64 18.79 -17.20
CA PRO A 107 -9.17 20.06 -16.61
C PRO A 107 -10.14 21.23 -16.82
N ASP A 108 -10.81 21.30 -17.97
CA ASP A 108 -11.67 22.41 -18.36
C ASP A 108 -13.17 22.15 -18.16
N GLU A 109 -13.60 20.87 -18.17
CA GLU A 109 -15.01 20.48 -18.17
C GLU A 109 -15.48 19.90 -16.84
N GLY A 110 -14.54 19.59 -15.93
CA GLY A 110 -14.84 18.96 -14.65
C GLY A 110 -14.99 17.44 -14.77
N PHE A 111 -15.73 16.84 -13.84
CA PHE A 111 -15.92 15.40 -13.81
C PHE A 111 -16.92 14.96 -14.90
N ASP A 112 -16.50 14.04 -15.77
CA ASP A 112 -17.32 13.46 -16.84
C ASP A 112 -18.32 12.44 -16.27
N VAL A 113 -19.45 12.97 -15.83
CA VAL A 113 -20.55 12.18 -15.27
C VAL A 113 -21.13 11.20 -16.28
N ALA A 114 -21.25 11.61 -17.56
CA ALA A 114 -21.82 10.78 -18.60
C ALA A 114 -20.87 9.63 -18.96
N GLY A 115 -19.59 9.93 -19.14
CA GLY A 115 -18.56 8.92 -19.40
C GLY A 115 -18.42 7.92 -18.26
N PHE A 116 -18.48 8.36 -17.01
CA PHE A 116 -18.48 7.46 -15.87
C PHE A 116 -19.72 6.55 -15.84
N ALA A 117 -20.92 7.10 -16.07
CA ALA A 117 -22.15 6.33 -16.14
C ALA A 117 -22.09 5.26 -17.24
N GLU A 118 -21.64 5.63 -18.45
CA GLU A 118 -21.44 4.69 -19.56
C GLU A 118 -20.37 3.63 -19.26
N ALA A 119 -19.30 3.99 -18.57
CA ALA A 119 -18.27 3.05 -18.17
C ALA A 119 -18.83 1.98 -17.22
N VAL A 120 -19.65 2.38 -16.23
CA VAL A 120 -20.30 1.45 -15.30
C VAL A 120 -21.24 0.49 -16.03
N GLU A 121 -22.09 0.99 -16.93
CA GLU A 121 -23.00 0.16 -17.73
C GLU A 121 -22.20 -0.81 -18.60
N THR A 122 -21.16 -0.34 -19.28
CA THR A 122 -20.28 -1.15 -20.12
C THR A 122 -19.60 -2.27 -19.34
N ALA A 123 -19.04 -1.96 -18.18
CA ALA A 123 -18.40 -2.93 -17.30
C ALA A 123 -19.39 -3.98 -16.78
N THR A 124 -20.61 -3.57 -16.39
CA THR A 124 -21.66 -4.49 -15.95
C THR A 124 -22.04 -5.48 -17.04
N ILE A 125 -22.25 -5.00 -18.27
CA ILE A 125 -22.53 -5.85 -19.43
C ILE A 125 -21.36 -6.78 -19.70
N ALA A 126 -20.14 -6.26 -19.72
CA ALA A 126 -18.92 -7.02 -19.97
C ALA A 126 -18.72 -8.17 -18.97
N LEU A 127 -18.86 -7.89 -17.68
CA LEU A 127 -18.75 -8.90 -16.62
C LEU A 127 -19.82 -9.97 -16.72
N THR A 128 -21.07 -9.56 -17.02
CA THR A 128 -22.18 -10.51 -17.24
C THR A 128 -21.89 -11.45 -18.40
N LEU A 129 -21.33 -10.92 -19.48
CA LEU A 129 -20.97 -11.72 -20.67
C LEU A 129 -19.71 -12.54 -20.44
N ALA A 130 -18.75 -12.06 -19.65
CA ALA A 130 -17.56 -12.82 -19.30
C ALA A 130 -17.90 -14.04 -18.44
N ALA A 131 -18.81 -13.88 -17.47
CA ALA A 131 -19.22 -14.92 -16.53
C ALA A 131 -20.76 -15.03 -16.43
N PRO A 132 -21.46 -15.61 -17.42
CA PRO A 132 -22.93 -15.63 -17.45
C PRO A 132 -23.57 -16.39 -16.28
N ALA A 133 -22.84 -17.29 -15.63
CA ALA A 133 -23.31 -18.03 -14.46
C ALA A 133 -23.15 -17.27 -13.14
N ALA A 134 -22.38 -16.18 -13.12
CA ALA A 134 -22.16 -15.38 -11.93
C ALA A 134 -23.46 -14.75 -11.44
N ARG A 135 -23.74 -14.90 -10.17
CA ARG A 135 -24.91 -14.29 -9.49
C ARG A 135 -24.57 -12.95 -8.84
N ARG A 136 -23.28 -12.67 -8.70
CA ARG A 136 -22.76 -11.45 -8.05
C ARG A 136 -21.70 -10.84 -8.95
N LEU A 137 -21.67 -9.51 -8.98
CA LEU A 137 -20.59 -8.74 -9.59
C LEU A 137 -19.93 -7.87 -8.52
N GLY A 138 -18.68 -7.47 -8.77
CA GLY A 138 -17.94 -6.60 -7.89
C GLY A 138 -17.46 -5.33 -8.59
N LEU A 139 -18.36 -4.40 -8.89
CA LEU A 139 -18.02 -3.08 -9.43
C LEU A 139 -17.56 -2.16 -8.31
N GLY A 140 -16.35 -1.61 -8.40
CA GLY A 140 -15.76 -0.76 -7.36
C GLY A 140 -15.16 0.52 -7.91
N ILE A 141 -14.96 1.48 -7.02
CA ILE A 141 -14.27 2.74 -7.31
C ILE A 141 -12.91 2.74 -6.62
N ALA A 142 -11.96 3.48 -7.17
CA ALA A 142 -10.64 3.68 -6.59
C ALA A 142 -10.22 5.15 -6.73
N ASP A 143 -9.26 5.56 -5.90
CA ASP A 143 -8.70 6.91 -5.84
C ASP A 143 -9.73 8.03 -5.61
N LEU A 144 -10.68 7.77 -4.72
CA LEU A 144 -11.64 8.80 -4.30
C LEU A 144 -10.91 10.00 -3.69
N ALA A 145 -9.89 9.76 -2.87
CA ALA A 145 -9.10 10.85 -2.28
C ALA A 145 -8.38 11.71 -3.33
N GLY A 146 -7.86 11.10 -4.39
CA GLY A 146 -7.26 11.81 -5.52
C GLY A 146 -8.27 12.68 -6.27
N LEU A 147 -9.49 12.18 -6.52
CA LEU A 147 -10.56 12.97 -7.12
C LEU A 147 -10.97 14.14 -6.23
N LEU A 148 -11.21 13.92 -4.92
CA LEU A 148 -11.57 14.98 -3.98
C LEU A 148 -10.49 16.08 -3.94
N ALA A 149 -9.23 15.68 -3.89
CA ALA A 149 -8.11 16.60 -3.95
C ALA A 149 -8.09 17.42 -5.26
N ALA A 150 -8.35 16.79 -6.40
CA ALA A 150 -8.41 17.46 -7.71
C ALA A 150 -9.61 18.42 -7.83
N LEU A 151 -10.69 18.18 -7.06
CA LEU A 151 -11.80 19.11 -6.91
C LEU A 151 -11.51 20.21 -5.87
N GLY A 152 -10.33 20.22 -5.25
CA GLY A 152 -9.96 21.17 -4.20
C GLY A 152 -10.65 20.93 -2.86
N LEU A 153 -11.19 19.74 -2.64
CA LEU A 153 -11.90 19.36 -1.42
C LEU A 153 -10.95 18.67 -0.44
N THR A 154 -11.18 18.90 0.85
CA THR A 154 -10.50 18.18 1.92
C THR A 154 -11.27 16.90 2.24
N TYR A 155 -10.56 15.78 2.42
CA TYR A 155 -11.18 14.51 2.77
C TYR A 155 -11.91 14.62 4.12
N GLY A 156 -13.15 14.11 4.18
CA GLY A 156 -13.97 14.12 5.40
C GLY A 156 -14.82 15.38 5.62
N GLU A 157 -14.61 16.47 4.86
CA GLU A 157 -15.50 17.63 4.93
C GLU A 157 -16.88 17.34 4.31
N PRO A 158 -17.95 18.06 4.70
CA PRO A 158 -19.30 17.77 4.23
C PRO A 158 -19.45 17.66 2.72
N ALA A 159 -18.83 18.58 1.95
CA ALA A 159 -18.89 18.56 0.49
C ALA A 159 -18.20 17.31 -0.10
N SER A 160 -17.12 16.82 0.52
CA SER A 160 -16.46 15.60 0.09
C SER A 160 -17.27 14.34 0.38
N LEU A 161 -18.00 14.31 1.50
CA LEU A 161 -18.93 13.24 1.84
C LEU A 161 -20.11 13.20 0.86
N ASP A 162 -20.64 14.36 0.48
CA ASP A 162 -21.75 14.47 -0.48
C ASP A 162 -21.32 14.02 -1.88
N VAL A 163 -20.11 14.38 -2.33
CA VAL A 163 -19.54 13.92 -3.60
C VAL A 163 -19.39 12.40 -3.59
N ALA A 164 -18.81 11.84 -2.54
CA ALA A 164 -18.57 10.40 -2.41
C ALA A 164 -19.87 9.60 -2.41
N ALA A 165 -20.86 10.03 -1.63
CA ALA A 165 -22.19 9.41 -1.56
C ALA A 165 -22.90 9.45 -2.92
N SER A 166 -22.84 10.58 -3.62
CA SER A 166 -23.49 10.74 -4.93
C SER A 166 -22.80 9.92 -6.02
N LEU A 167 -21.47 9.79 -6.01
CA LEU A 167 -20.73 8.92 -6.94
C LEU A 167 -21.04 7.44 -6.68
N ALA A 168 -21.11 7.01 -5.42
CA ALA A 168 -21.50 5.66 -5.06
C ALA A 168 -22.96 5.35 -5.48
N ALA A 169 -23.85 6.31 -5.31
CA ALA A 169 -25.24 6.21 -5.78
C ALA A 169 -25.33 6.11 -7.31
N LEU A 170 -24.52 6.87 -8.06
CA LEU A 170 -24.44 6.78 -9.51
C LEU A 170 -23.92 5.42 -9.96
N LEU A 171 -22.81 4.94 -9.35
CA LEU A 171 -22.28 3.60 -9.61
C LEU A 171 -23.36 2.54 -9.46
N ARG A 172 -24.08 2.54 -8.33
CA ARG A 172 -25.15 1.59 -8.06
C ARG A 172 -26.28 1.70 -9.08
N SER A 173 -26.83 2.90 -9.28
CA SER A 173 -27.96 3.14 -10.20
C SER A 173 -27.66 2.67 -11.63
N ARG A 174 -26.45 2.93 -12.14
CA ARG A 174 -26.06 2.52 -13.49
C ARG A 174 -25.78 1.02 -13.59
N ALA A 175 -25.18 0.43 -12.56
CA ALA A 175 -25.02 -1.02 -12.48
C ALA A 175 -26.37 -1.75 -12.43
N GLU A 176 -27.34 -1.25 -11.67
CA GLU A 176 -28.72 -1.80 -11.62
C GLU A 176 -29.43 -1.66 -12.97
N THR A 177 -29.29 -0.52 -13.64
CA THR A 177 -29.87 -0.29 -14.98
C THR A 177 -29.33 -1.32 -15.98
N ALA A 178 -28.03 -1.51 -16.04
CA ALA A 178 -27.41 -2.50 -16.91
C ALA A 178 -27.75 -3.95 -16.49
N SER A 179 -27.81 -4.23 -15.21
CA SER A 179 -28.22 -5.55 -14.68
C SER A 179 -29.67 -5.88 -15.03
N ALA A 180 -30.58 -4.91 -14.96
CA ALA A 180 -31.97 -5.09 -15.39
C ALA A 180 -32.06 -5.34 -16.90
N ALA A 181 -31.29 -4.63 -17.74
CA ALA A 181 -31.20 -4.92 -19.14
C ALA A 181 -30.69 -6.34 -19.41
N MET A 182 -29.66 -6.79 -18.68
CA MET A 182 -29.17 -8.16 -18.79
C MET A 182 -30.18 -9.21 -18.28
N ALA A 183 -31.04 -8.86 -17.32
CA ALA A 183 -32.07 -9.75 -16.84
C ALA A 183 -33.11 -10.10 -17.94
N THR A 184 -33.32 -9.23 -18.91
CA THR A 184 -34.21 -9.53 -20.07
C THR A 184 -33.64 -10.61 -20.98
N LEU A 185 -32.29 -10.76 -21.03
CA LEU A 185 -31.61 -11.74 -21.90
C LEU A 185 -31.28 -13.03 -21.14
N PHE A 186 -30.90 -12.95 -19.86
CA PHE A 186 -30.38 -14.07 -19.09
C PHE A 186 -31.26 -14.47 -17.90
N GLY A 187 -32.44 -13.83 -17.74
CA GLY A 187 -33.39 -14.10 -16.66
C GLY A 187 -33.10 -13.29 -15.39
N VAL A 188 -34.16 -13.07 -14.64
CA VAL A 188 -34.15 -12.33 -13.37
C VAL A 188 -33.70 -13.27 -12.25
N ILE A 189 -32.81 -12.77 -11.36
CA ILE A 189 -32.34 -13.49 -10.17
C ILE A 189 -32.76 -12.77 -8.87
N ALA A 190 -32.76 -11.44 -8.85
CA ALA A 190 -33.06 -10.65 -7.67
C ALA A 190 -34.04 -9.51 -7.97
N ALA A 191 -34.68 -9.00 -6.95
CA ALA A 191 -35.42 -7.75 -7.02
C ALA A 191 -34.47 -6.56 -6.79
N ALA A 192 -34.78 -5.43 -7.39
CA ALA A 192 -34.09 -4.18 -7.09
C ALA A 192 -34.37 -3.79 -5.62
N GLN A 193 -33.39 -3.22 -4.97
CA GLN A 193 -33.49 -2.79 -3.58
C GLN A 193 -33.73 -1.28 -3.53
N ASP A 194 -34.58 -0.84 -2.61
CA ASP A 194 -34.76 0.59 -2.34
C ASP A 194 -33.47 1.18 -1.77
N THR A 195 -32.96 2.22 -2.42
CA THR A 195 -31.81 2.99 -1.96
C THR A 195 -32.23 4.40 -1.59
N PRO A 196 -31.64 4.97 -0.53
CA PRO A 196 -31.95 6.35 -0.15
C PRO A 196 -31.53 7.31 -1.28
N PRO A 197 -32.26 8.44 -1.44
CA PRO A 197 -31.85 9.45 -2.42
C PRO A 197 -30.48 10.01 -2.02
N PRO A 198 -29.58 10.23 -3.00
CA PRO A 198 -28.26 10.80 -2.74
C PRO A 198 -28.38 12.27 -2.31
N PRO A 199 -27.39 12.79 -1.56
CA PRO A 199 -27.31 14.21 -1.25
C PRO A 199 -27.03 15.03 -2.53
N ALA A 200 -27.25 16.34 -2.45
CA ALA A 200 -26.83 17.25 -3.48
C ALA A 200 -25.28 17.30 -3.57
N SER A 201 -24.74 17.24 -4.76
CA SER A 201 -23.28 17.26 -4.99
C SER A 201 -22.87 18.56 -5.70
N ILE A 202 -21.63 19.00 -5.45
CA ILE A 202 -21.02 20.12 -6.18
C ILE A 202 -20.66 19.76 -7.63
N ILE A 203 -20.67 18.47 -7.99
CA ILE A 203 -20.42 18.02 -9.37
C ILE A 203 -21.69 18.27 -10.19
N PRO A 204 -21.63 19.14 -11.22
CA PRO A 204 -22.80 19.43 -12.06
C PRO A 204 -23.31 18.18 -12.78
N GLY A 205 -24.62 18.03 -12.88
CA GLY A 205 -25.25 16.91 -13.61
C GLY A 205 -25.26 15.57 -12.88
N LEU A 206 -24.56 15.43 -11.74
CA LEU A 206 -24.44 14.14 -11.04
C LEU A 206 -25.79 13.65 -10.52
N ALA A 207 -26.57 14.52 -9.87
CA ALA A 207 -27.89 14.18 -9.36
C ALA A 207 -28.89 13.79 -10.47
N GLN A 208 -28.81 14.43 -11.62
CA GLN A 208 -29.65 14.13 -12.79
C GLN A 208 -29.27 12.80 -13.45
N ALA A 209 -27.98 12.44 -13.39
CA ALA A 209 -27.49 11.18 -13.94
C ALA A 209 -27.88 9.97 -13.06
N ILE A 210 -28.14 10.16 -11.78
CA ILE A 210 -28.66 9.11 -10.90
C ILE A 210 -30.14 8.93 -11.23
N GLY A 211 -30.46 7.88 -11.99
CA GLY A 211 -31.85 7.55 -12.36
C GLY A 211 -32.68 7.14 -11.15
N ALA A 212 -34.01 7.15 -11.31
CA ALA A 212 -34.87 6.41 -10.40
C ALA A 212 -34.48 4.92 -10.47
N GLY A 213 -34.33 4.27 -9.32
CA GLY A 213 -33.96 2.87 -9.23
C GLY A 213 -34.82 1.98 -10.16
N SER A 214 -34.28 0.89 -10.64
CA SER A 214 -35.00 -0.01 -11.52
C SER A 214 -36.20 -0.62 -10.80
N SER A 215 -37.39 -0.47 -11.36
CA SER A 215 -38.59 -1.19 -10.88
C SER A 215 -38.64 -2.63 -11.41
N GLN A 216 -37.68 -3.03 -12.26
CA GLN A 216 -37.59 -4.33 -12.86
C GLN A 216 -36.64 -5.24 -12.03
N GLY A 217 -36.80 -6.55 -12.19
CA GLY A 217 -35.89 -7.49 -11.56
C GLY A 217 -34.47 -7.39 -12.14
N LEU A 218 -33.48 -7.73 -11.33
CA LEU A 218 -32.06 -7.69 -11.66
C LEU A 218 -31.52 -9.07 -12.04
N ARG A 219 -30.50 -9.10 -12.90
CA ARG A 219 -29.74 -10.31 -13.24
C ARG A 219 -28.83 -10.77 -12.10
N HIS A 220 -28.43 -9.87 -11.19
CA HIS A 220 -27.46 -10.13 -10.13
C HIS A 220 -28.02 -9.83 -8.75
N GLU A 221 -27.55 -10.57 -7.74
CA GLU A 221 -27.91 -10.43 -6.32
C GLU A 221 -27.19 -9.25 -5.66
N SER A 222 -25.93 -9.01 -6.10
CA SER A 222 -25.12 -7.86 -5.72
C SER A 222 -24.31 -7.38 -6.91
N LEU A 223 -24.01 -6.10 -6.95
CA LEU A 223 -23.35 -5.44 -8.06
C LEU A 223 -22.10 -4.69 -7.67
N THR A 224 -22.08 -4.11 -6.46
CA THR A 224 -21.07 -3.14 -6.06
C THR A 224 -20.26 -3.60 -4.86
N THR A 225 -18.94 -3.33 -4.89
CA THR A 225 -18.05 -3.68 -3.78
C THR A 225 -16.87 -2.72 -3.70
N ILE A 226 -16.38 -2.46 -2.48
CA ILE A 226 -15.07 -1.86 -2.26
C ILE A 226 -14.13 -2.96 -1.79
N ARG A 227 -13.05 -3.18 -2.53
CA ARG A 227 -12.05 -4.22 -2.25
C ARG A 227 -10.71 -3.60 -1.87
N PRO A 228 -9.83 -4.34 -1.17
CA PRO A 228 -8.43 -3.95 -1.06
C PRO A 228 -7.80 -3.74 -2.44
N PRO A 229 -6.91 -2.75 -2.59
CA PRO A 229 -6.25 -2.49 -3.87
C PRO A 229 -5.37 -3.68 -4.30
N GLY A 230 -5.28 -3.89 -5.61
CA GLY A 230 -4.51 -4.96 -6.23
C GLY A 230 -3.83 -4.53 -7.53
N ALA A 231 -3.45 -5.52 -8.34
CA ALA A 231 -2.72 -5.25 -9.59
C ALA A 231 -3.53 -4.43 -10.60
N ALA A 232 -4.86 -4.55 -10.63
CA ALA A 232 -5.70 -3.75 -11.52
C ALA A 232 -5.60 -2.25 -11.20
N GLU A 233 -5.67 -1.86 -9.92
CA GLU A 233 -5.49 -0.49 -9.47
C GLU A 233 -4.09 0.04 -9.74
N ALA A 234 -3.06 -0.79 -9.52
CA ALA A 234 -1.67 -0.43 -9.84
C ALA A 234 -1.47 -0.22 -11.34
N LEU A 235 -2.08 -1.06 -12.21
CA LEU A 235 -2.08 -0.88 -13.66
C LEU A 235 -2.72 0.45 -14.07
N LEU A 236 -3.83 0.82 -13.43
CA LEU A 236 -4.53 2.09 -13.65
C LEU A 236 -3.79 3.29 -13.07
N GLY A 237 -2.72 3.06 -12.30
CA GLY A 237 -1.95 4.10 -11.63
C GLY A 237 -2.73 4.79 -10.51
N VAL A 238 -3.59 4.07 -9.83
CA VAL A 238 -4.33 4.53 -8.64
C VAL A 238 -3.35 4.86 -7.51
N GLU A 239 -3.56 5.96 -6.81
CA GLU A 239 -2.74 6.36 -5.67
C GLU A 239 -3.32 5.88 -4.34
N THR A 240 -4.66 5.91 -4.19
CA THR A 240 -5.34 5.45 -2.98
C THR A 240 -6.39 4.39 -3.31
N GLY A 241 -6.40 3.28 -2.56
CA GLY A 241 -7.35 2.20 -2.78
C GLY A 241 -8.78 2.58 -2.36
N GLY A 242 -9.75 2.30 -3.21
CA GLY A 242 -11.17 2.48 -2.90
C GLY A 242 -11.53 3.88 -2.40
N ILE A 243 -12.03 3.92 -1.17
CA ILE A 243 -12.40 5.14 -0.47
C ILE A 243 -11.37 5.57 0.59
N ALA A 244 -10.20 4.92 0.63
CA ALA A 244 -9.17 5.25 1.61
C ALA A 244 -8.67 6.69 1.44
N PRO A 245 -8.35 7.39 2.54
CA PRO A 245 -7.73 8.71 2.46
C PRO A 245 -6.28 8.62 1.97
N ALA A 246 -5.72 9.73 1.50
CA ALA A 246 -4.29 9.84 1.28
C ALA A 246 -3.57 9.85 2.64
N PHE A 247 -2.63 8.91 2.83
CA PHE A 247 -1.90 8.74 4.10
C PHE A 247 -0.74 9.72 4.27
N SER A 248 -0.29 10.35 3.21
CA SER A 248 0.81 11.30 3.23
C SER A 248 0.63 12.37 2.16
N ALA A 249 1.04 13.59 2.49
CA ALA A 249 1.17 14.66 1.51
C ALA A 249 2.39 14.48 0.59
N LEU A 250 3.35 13.64 0.99
CA LEU A 250 4.58 13.37 0.25
C LEU A 250 4.60 11.93 -0.27
N ALA A 251 5.12 11.76 -1.48
CA ALA A 251 5.47 10.47 -2.06
C ALA A 251 6.77 9.91 -1.44
N GLN A 252 7.13 8.67 -1.76
CA GLN A 252 8.24 7.93 -1.16
C GLN A 252 9.61 8.64 -1.24
N HIS A 253 9.83 9.50 -2.22
CA HIS A 253 11.10 10.22 -2.39
C HIS A 253 11.09 11.65 -1.86
N GLY A 254 10.08 12.03 -1.05
CA GLY A 254 9.96 13.36 -0.47
C GLY A 254 9.38 14.41 -1.41
N GLU A 255 8.95 14.02 -2.59
CA GLU A 255 8.17 14.85 -3.50
C GLU A 255 6.71 14.92 -3.07
N LEU A 256 5.98 15.94 -3.53
CA LEU A 256 4.54 16.01 -3.28
C LEU A 256 3.82 14.85 -3.97
N SER A 257 2.87 14.22 -3.27
CA SER A 257 1.99 13.21 -3.85
C SER A 257 1.14 13.79 -4.98
N ARG A 258 0.63 12.93 -5.88
CA ARG A 258 -0.26 13.39 -6.97
C ARG A 258 -1.52 14.04 -6.43
N ALA A 259 -2.11 13.49 -5.38
CA ALA A 259 -3.26 14.08 -4.70
C ALA A 259 -2.93 15.47 -4.15
N SER A 260 -1.75 15.67 -3.53
CA SER A 260 -1.30 16.98 -3.06
C SER A 260 -1.11 17.98 -4.19
N LEU A 261 -0.50 17.56 -5.29
CA LEU A 261 -0.31 18.43 -6.48
C LEU A 261 -1.65 18.81 -7.09
N ALA A 262 -2.60 17.87 -7.21
CA ALA A 262 -3.94 18.12 -7.73
C ALA A 262 -4.70 19.13 -6.84
N PHE A 263 -4.64 18.95 -5.52
CA PHE A 263 -5.25 19.86 -4.55
C PHE A 263 -4.71 21.29 -4.66
N LEU A 264 -3.39 21.42 -4.73
CA LEU A 264 -2.74 22.74 -4.90
C LEU A 264 -3.14 23.39 -6.21
N THR A 265 -3.16 22.64 -7.31
CA THR A 265 -3.57 23.12 -8.63
C THR A 265 -5.01 23.60 -8.61
N ALA A 266 -5.94 22.84 -8.03
CA ALA A 266 -7.35 23.20 -7.91
C ALA A 266 -7.55 24.50 -7.12
N ARG A 267 -6.65 24.79 -6.17
CA ARG A 267 -6.68 25.99 -5.35
C ARG A 267 -5.80 27.15 -5.87
N GLY A 268 -5.15 26.98 -7.02
CA GLY A 268 -4.27 27.99 -7.59
C GLY A 268 -3.00 28.27 -6.78
N ILE A 269 -2.52 27.29 -6.00
CA ILE A 269 -1.35 27.41 -5.13
C ILE A 269 -0.16 26.72 -5.83
N SER A 270 0.96 27.44 -6.00
CA SER A 270 2.15 26.80 -6.55
C SER A 270 2.79 25.84 -5.53
N PRO A 271 3.37 24.69 -5.99
CA PRO A 271 4.07 23.75 -5.12
C PRO A 271 5.17 24.42 -4.27
N GLN A 272 5.91 25.36 -4.84
CA GLN A 272 6.98 26.09 -4.15
C GLN A 272 6.41 26.97 -3.02
N ALA A 273 5.27 27.64 -3.26
CA ALA A 273 4.60 28.43 -2.23
C ALA A 273 4.07 27.55 -1.09
N ALA A 274 3.56 26.36 -1.41
CA ALA A 274 3.09 25.40 -0.42
C ALA A 274 4.25 24.86 0.45
N LEU A 275 5.37 24.46 -0.16
CA LEU A 275 6.55 23.99 0.57
C LEU A 275 7.16 25.11 1.43
N ALA A 276 7.24 26.34 0.92
CA ALA A 276 7.70 27.49 1.70
C ALA A 276 6.77 27.81 2.89
N ALA A 277 5.46 27.63 2.73
CA ALA A 277 4.49 27.78 3.83
C ALA A 277 4.65 26.68 4.88
N MET A 278 4.89 25.44 4.47
CA MET A 278 5.19 24.34 5.41
C MET A 278 6.42 24.62 6.28
N LEU A 279 7.48 25.18 5.69
CA LEU A 279 8.69 25.57 6.44
C LEU A 279 8.43 26.68 7.47
N ARG A 280 7.40 27.49 7.27
CA ARG A 280 6.96 28.52 8.22
C ARG A 280 5.93 28.02 9.25
N GLY A 281 5.55 26.74 9.19
CA GLY A 281 4.49 26.19 10.04
C GLY A 281 3.06 26.57 9.60
N GLU A 282 2.88 27.05 8.37
CA GLU A 282 1.59 27.42 7.77
C GLU A 282 1.20 26.39 6.70
N PRO A 283 0.68 25.20 7.06
CA PRO A 283 0.39 24.16 6.09
C PRO A 283 -0.67 24.63 5.08
N LYS A 284 -0.36 24.49 3.78
CA LYS A 284 -1.28 24.74 2.67
C LYS A 284 -1.78 23.42 2.04
N LEU A 285 -1.25 22.30 2.50
CA LEU A 285 -1.68 20.98 2.10
C LEU A 285 -2.84 20.52 2.97
N PRO A 286 -3.71 19.63 2.47
CA PRO A 286 -4.75 19.04 3.29
C PRO A 286 -4.12 18.26 4.46
N ALA A 287 -4.72 18.36 5.62
CA ALA A 287 -4.32 17.54 6.75
C ALA A 287 -4.54 16.06 6.41
N VAL A 288 -3.73 15.20 7.01
CA VAL A 288 -3.96 13.74 6.93
C VAL A 288 -5.31 13.43 7.59
N ALA A 289 -6.14 12.68 6.88
CA ALA A 289 -7.47 12.35 7.38
C ALA A 289 -7.41 11.51 8.66
N THR A 290 -8.29 11.81 9.57
CA THR A 290 -8.45 11.09 10.83
C THR A 290 -9.22 9.77 10.61
N ALA A 291 -9.11 8.84 11.56
CA ALA A 291 -9.94 7.63 11.56
C ALA A 291 -11.44 7.93 11.61
N ALA A 292 -11.84 9.02 12.28
CA ALA A 292 -13.24 9.46 12.34
C ALA A 292 -13.75 9.95 10.97
N GLU A 293 -12.96 10.73 10.25
CA GLU A 293 -13.29 11.18 8.89
C GLU A 293 -13.36 9.99 7.91
N HIS A 294 -12.46 9.02 8.03
CA HIS A 294 -12.52 7.80 7.23
C HIS A 294 -13.78 6.97 7.58
N ALA A 295 -14.12 6.84 8.85
CA ALA A 295 -15.35 6.16 9.27
C ALA A 295 -16.62 6.89 8.77
N ALA A 296 -16.64 8.22 8.77
CA ALA A 296 -17.72 9.01 8.20
C ALA A 296 -17.86 8.77 6.69
N MET A 297 -16.75 8.76 5.95
CA MET A 297 -16.72 8.43 4.53
C MET A 297 -17.25 7.01 4.26
N HIS A 298 -16.78 6.03 5.03
CA HIS A 298 -17.24 4.64 4.97
C HIS A 298 -18.77 4.55 5.19
N ALA A 299 -19.30 5.28 6.18
CA ALA A 299 -20.72 5.26 6.51
C ALA A 299 -21.60 5.84 5.39
N VAL A 300 -21.18 6.92 4.73
CA VAL A 300 -21.98 7.56 3.67
C VAL A 300 -21.94 6.77 2.36
N VAL A 301 -20.77 6.24 1.99
CA VAL A 301 -20.59 5.41 0.79
C VAL A 301 -21.27 4.04 0.96
N GLY A 302 -21.15 3.44 2.13
CA GLY A 302 -21.73 2.12 2.44
C GLY A 302 -23.25 2.03 2.30
N ARG A 303 -23.96 3.16 2.21
CA ARG A 303 -25.40 3.17 1.91
C ARG A 303 -25.73 2.73 0.48
N TYR A 304 -24.75 2.81 -0.43
CA TYR A 304 -24.92 2.56 -1.85
C TYR A 304 -24.09 1.39 -2.37
N ILE A 305 -23.23 0.81 -1.54
CA ILE A 305 -22.34 -0.29 -1.89
C ILE A 305 -22.79 -1.58 -1.20
N ASP A 306 -22.98 -2.66 -1.99
CA ASP A 306 -23.50 -3.94 -1.47
C ASP A 306 -22.50 -4.65 -0.53
N ALA A 307 -21.21 -4.54 -0.83
CA ALA A 307 -20.15 -5.15 0.00
C ALA A 307 -19.06 -4.14 0.32
N MET A 308 -18.94 -3.79 1.60
CA MET A 308 -17.92 -2.88 2.13
C MET A 308 -16.87 -3.64 2.94
N PRO A 309 -15.61 -3.19 2.94
CA PRO A 309 -14.63 -3.68 3.90
C PRO A 309 -15.08 -3.36 5.33
N ALA A 310 -14.46 -3.99 6.32
CA ALA A 310 -14.71 -3.64 7.71
C ALA A 310 -14.53 -2.13 7.95
N ALA A 311 -15.45 -1.54 8.67
CA ALA A 311 -15.36 -0.11 9.00
C ALA A 311 -14.06 0.16 9.76
N PRO A 312 -13.34 1.25 9.47
CA PRO A 312 -12.14 1.60 10.21
C PRO A 312 -12.47 1.74 11.70
N ALA A 313 -11.65 1.12 12.54
CA ALA A 313 -11.85 1.21 13.98
C ALA A 313 -11.61 2.65 14.43
N VAL A 314 -12.67 3.34 14.79
CA VAL A 314 -12.56 4.61 15.50
C VAL A 314 -12.22 4.26 16.94
N LEU A 315 -10.94 4.18 17.25
CA LEU A 315 -10.51 4.14 18.64
C LEU A 315 -10.94 5.48 19.26
N ASN A 316 -12.06 5.47 19.95
CA ASN A 316 -12.55 6.61 20.76
C ASN A 316 -11.68 6.84 22.02
N THR A 317 -10.51 6.27 22.05
CA THR A 317 -9.47 6.75 22.95
C THR A 317 -9.06 8.09 22.38
N PRO A 318 -9.32 9.23 23.08
CA PRO A 318 -8.62 10.44 22.71
C PRO A 318 -7.16 10.01 22.67
N VAL A 319 -6.51 10.13 21.52
CA VAL A 319 -5.06 10.27 21.47
C VAL A 319 -4.85 11.62 22.15
N ALA A 320 -5.00 11.62 23.49
CA ALA A 320 -4.36 12.62 24.32
C ALA A 320 -2.94 12.60 23.76
N ALA A 321 -2.51 13.72 23.19
CA ALA A 321 -1.16 13.85 22.72
C ALA A 321 -0.32 13.27 23.83
N ILE A 322 0.18 12.02 23.62
CA ILE A 322 0.89 11.27 24.66
C ILE A 322 2.12 12.11 24.85
N GLN A 323 2.05 13.02 25.81
CA GLN A 323 3.21 13.81 26.15
C GLN A 323 4.23 12.81 26.68
N PRO A 324 5.44 12.83 26.15
CA PRO A 324 6.48 11.93 26.63
C PRO A 324 6.61 12.10 28.13
N ARG A 325 6.54 11.01 28.85
CA ARG A 325 6.84 10.99 30.29
C ARG A 325 8.32 11.33 30.46
N SER A 326 8.61 12.54 30.91
CA SER A 326 10.00 12.94 31.14
C SER A 326 10.62 12.10 32.23
N LEU A 327 11.77 11.51 31.93
CA LEU A 327 12.58 10.80 32.96
C LEU A 327 13.27 11.81 33.87
N PRO A 328 13.40 11.50 35.18
CA PRO A 328 14.18 12.32 36.10
C PRO A 328 15.65 12.44 35.65
N GLY A 329 16.29 13.57 35.88
CA GLY A 329 17.69 13.76 35.52
C GLY A 329 18.63 12.79 36.24
N ARG A 330 18.32 12.42 37.49
CA ARG A 330 18.91 11.29 38.20
C ARG A 330 17.86 10.22 38.36
N ARG A 331 18.13 9.02 37.84
CA ARG A 331 17.19 7.91 37.76
C ARG A 331 17.83 6.59 38.14
N PRO A 332 17.09 5.65 38.74
CA PRO A 332 17.54 4.28 38.98
C PRO A 332 17.72 3.57 37.62
N GLY A 333 18.35 2.42 37.66
CA GLY A 333 18.63 1.57 36.51
C GLY A 333 19.88 0.75 36.76
N TYR A 334 20.20 -0.14 35.83
CA TYR A 334 21.41 -0.96 35.93
C TYR A 334 22.19 -0.97 34.62
N THR A 335 23.41 -1.51 34.71
CA THR A 335 24.24 -1.78 33.56
C THR A 335 24.54 -3.27 33.49
N GLN A 336 24.05 -3.95 32.48
CA GLN A 336 24.34 -5.34 32.16
C GLN A 336 25.47 -5.42 31.14
N LYS A 337 26.50 -6.20 31.43
CA LYS A 337 27.56 -6.54 30.51
C LYS A 337 27.37 -7.97 30.05
N ALA A 338 27.31 -8.19 28.72
CA ALA A 338 27.24 -9.52 28.13
C ALA A 338 28.17 -9.66 26.93
N THR A 339 28.38 -10.90 26.51
CA THR A 339 29.06 -11.25 25.26
C THR A 339 28.17 -12.20 24.50
N VAL A 340 27.78 -11.86 23.26
CA VAL A 340 26.95 -12.67 22.38
C VAL A 340 27.80 -13.07 21.18
N GLY A 341 28.03 -14.36 20.95
CA GLY A 341 28.85 -14.84 19.86
C GLY A 341 30.27 -14.21 19.81
N GLY A 342 30.87 -13.94 20.97
CA GLY A 342 32.17 -13.27 21.08
C GLY A 342 32.16 -11.73 21.05
N HIS A 343 31.02 -11.11 20.78
CA HIS A 343 30.84 -9.66 20.68
C HIS A 343 30.34 -9.07 22.02
N LYS A 344 31.11 -8.16 22.60
CA LYS A 344 30.79 -7.54 23.91
C LYS A 344 29.82 -6.38 23.73
N LEU A 345 28.76 -6.39 24.55
CA LEU A 345 27.83 -5.30 24.66
C LEU A 345 27.62 -4.88 26.14
N PHE A 346 27.19 -3.64 26.31
CA PHE A 346 26.72 -3.09 27.55
C PHE A 346 25.32 -2.53 27.35
N LEU A 347 24.36 -3.09 28.05
CA LEU A 347 22.99 -2.58 28.11
C LEU A 347 22.86 -1.73 29.36
N ARG A 348 22.45 -0.49 29.25
CA ARG A 348 22.06 0.36 30.37
C ARG A 348 20.56 0.58 30.32
N THR A 349 19.93 0.58 31.48
CA THR A 349 18.52 0.90 31.64
C THR A 349 18.37 2.19 32.44
N GLY A 350 17.27 2.91 32.22
CA GLY A 350 16.83 4.03 33.03
C GLY A 350 15.37 3.84 33.39
N GLU A 351 15.05 3.95 34.67
CA GLU A 351 13.74 3.64 35.22
C GLU A 351 13.08 4.89 35.79
N TYR A 352 11.76 4.89 35.79
CA TYR A 352 10.97 5.83 36.57
C TYR A 352 10.98 5.45 38.05
N ASP A 353 10.53 6.35 38.93
CA ASP A 353 10.48 6.13 40.39
C ASP A 353 9.61 4.92 40.80
N ASN A 354 8.70 4.49 39.93
CA ASN A 354 7.84 3.31 40.09
C ASN A 354 8.47 2.00 39.60
N GLY A 355 9.72 2.03 39.12
CA GLY A 355 10.44 0.86 38.58
C GLY A 355 10.14 0.50 37.13
N GLU A 356 9.28 1.28 36.44
CA GLU A 356 9.03 1.07 35.02
C GLU A 356 10.23 1.50 34.17
N LEU A 357 10.53 0.70 33.15
CA LEU A 357 11.57 1.02 32.17
C LEU A 357 11.16 2.21 31.29
N GLY A 358 11.98 3.25 31.21
CA GLY A 358 11.76 4.43 30.41
C GLY A 358 12.87 4.75 29.42
N GLU A 359 14.04 4.12 29.58
CA GLU A 359 15.20 4.36 28.71
C GLU A 359 16.08 3.13 28.62
N ILE A 360 16.63 2.89 27.43
CA ILE A 360 17.74 1.95 27.23
C ILE A 360 18.88 2.63 26.47
N ALA A 361 20.09 2.18 26.70
CA ALA A 361 21.27 2.52 25.90
C ALA A 361 22.09 1.26 25.66
N ILE A 362 22.54 1.05 24.43
CA ILE A 362 23.31 -0.13 24.02
C ILE A 362 24.67 0.32 23.52
N ALA A 363 25.73 0.00 24.26
CA ALA A 363 27.09 0.30 23.85
C ALA A 363 27.83 -0.96 23.42
N LEU A 364 28.32 -0.95 22.18
CA LEU A 364 29.07 -2.06 21.56
C LEU A 364 30.58 -1.81 21.64
N HIS A 365 31.35 -2.88 21.85
CA HIS A 365 32.81 -2.84 21.89
C HIS A 365 33.39 -3.59 20.69
N LYS A 366 34.31 -2.98 19.98
CA LYS A 366 34.99 -3.49 18.77
C LYS A 366 34.21 -3.46 17.45
N GLU A 367 32.97 -2.97 17.43
CA GLU A 367 32.18 -2.83 16.22
C GLU A 367 32.55 -1.58 15.41
N GLY A 368 32.31 -1.60 14.11
CA GLY A 368 32.49 -0.43 13.26
C GLY A 368 31.63 0.76 13.65
N ALA A 369 32.09 1.98 13.39
CA ALA A 369 31.37 3.21 13.74
C ALA A 369 29.94 3.27 13.19
N PRO A 370 29.64 2.81 11.94
CA PRO A 370 28.28 2.82 11.42
C PRO A 370 27.31 1.92 12.21
N PHE A 371 27.75 0.71 12.57
CA PHE A 371 26.91 -0.23 13.31
C PHE A 371 26.65 0.26 14.75
N ARG A 372 27.65 0.84 15.41
CA ARG A 372 27.45 1.49 16.73
C ARG A 372 26.43 2.62 16.64
N GLY A 373 26.57 3.51 15.64
CA GLY A 373 25.61 4.60 15.46
C GLY A 373 24.18 4.12 15.19
N LEU A 374 24.02 3.02 14.46
CA LEU A 374 22.71 2.41 14.23
C LEU A 374 22.11 1.88 15.55
N MET A 375 22.90 1.18 16.37
CA MET A 375 22.43 0.65 17.65
C MET A 375 22.14 1.76 18.67
N ASP A 376 22.91 2.84 18.67
CA ASP A 376 22.63 4.02 19.50
C ASP A 376 21.29 4.67 19.10
N ASN A 377 21.05 4.88 17.80
CA ASN A 377 19.79 5.44 17.30
C ASN A 377 18.60 4.50 17.54
N PHE A 378 18.80 3.18 17.42
CA PHE A 378 17.79 2.19 17.77
C PHE A 378 17.40 2.27 19.24
N ALA A 379 18.38 2.34 20.15
CA ALA A 379 18.13 2.48 21.58
C ALA A 379 17.37 3.78 21.90
N ILE A 380 17.69 4.90 21.22
CA ILE A 380 16.95 6.15 21.32
C ILE A 380 15.50 5.97 20.87
N ALA A 381 15.25 5.30 19.75
CA ALA A 381 13.90 5.06 19.22
C ALA A 381 13.05 4.23 20.21
N VAL A 382 13.61 3.16 20.78
CA VAL A 382 12.95 2.36 21.82
C VAL A 382 12.65 3.21 23.05
N SER A 383 13.61 3.99 23.52
CA SER A 383 13.44 4.88 24.69
C SER A 383 12.34 5.91 24.48
N LEU A 384 12.28 6.53 23.29
CA LEU A 384 11.19 7.42 22.91
C LEU A 384 9.85 6.69 22.93
N GLY A 385 9.76 5.49 22.36
CA GLY A 385 8.54 4.69 22.39
C GLY A 385 8.07 4.39 23.82
N LEU A 386 8.97 3.95 24.71
CA LEU A 386 8.67 3.70 26.13
C LEU A 386 8.14 4.98 26.82
N GLN A 387 8.79 6.12 26.59
CA GLN A 387 8.36 7.41 27.15
C GLN A 387 7.01 7.87 26.61
N HIS A 388 6.65 7.47 25.41
CA HIS A 388 5.34 7.71 24.81
C HIS A 388 4.30 6.62 25.12
N GLY A 389 4.60 5.73 26.09
CA GLY A 389 3.65 4.74 26.58
C GLY A 389 3.51 3.47 25.74
N VAL A 390 4.43 3.22 24.79
CA VAL A 390 4.49 1.91 24.11
C VAL A 390 4.93 0.87 25.15
N PRO A 391 4.15 -0.19 25.39
CA PRO A 391 4.48 -1.19 26.40
C PRO A 391 5.73 -1.98 26.00
N LEU A 392 6.57 -2.35 26.99
CA LEU A 392 7.77 -3.15 26.74
C LEU A 392 7.47 -4.48 26.04
N THR A 393 6.31 -5.07 26.30
CA THR A 393 5.86 -6.30 25.62
C THR A 393 5.83 -6.17 24.11
N ALA A 394 5.39 -5.02 23.58
CA ALA A 394 5.38 -4.80 22.12
C ALA A 394 6.78 -4.84 21.49
N PHE A 395 7.79 -4.34 22.20
CA PHE A 395 9.18 -4.42 21.75
C PHE A 395 9.74 -5.85 21.91
N VAL A 396 9.40 -6.54 22.98
CA VAL A 396 9.81 -7.94 23.20
C VAL A 396 9.25 -8.81 22.08
N ASP A 397 7.95 -8.71 21.78
CA ASP A 397 7.29 -9.49 20.71
C ASP A 397 7.89 -9.19 19.33
N ALA A 398 8.28 -7.94 19.07
CA ALA A 398 8.82 -7.53 17.78
C ALA A 398 10.29 -7.95 17.57
N PHE A 399 11.11 -7.99 18.61
CA PHE A 399 12.57 -8.13 18.47
C PHE A 399 13.16 -9.40 19.05
N THR A 400 12.41 -10.17 19.84
CA THR A 400 12.80 -11.53 20.22
C THR A 400 12.79 -12.43 18.99
N PHE A 401 13.76 -13.35 18.91
CA PHE A 401 13.99 -14.25 17.77
C PHE A 401 14.39 -13.57 16.44
N THR A 402 14.71 -12.27 16.45
CA THR A 402 15.32 -11.64 15.26
C THR A 402 16.69 -12.28 14.98
N ARG A 403 16.96 -12.58 13.68
CA ARG A 403 18.16 -13.30 13.26
C ARG A 403 19.07 -12.42 12.42
N PHE A 404 20.23 -12.08 12.98
CA PHE A 404 21.35 -11.44 12.26
C PHE A 404 22.63 -11.55 13.11
N GLY A 405 23.79 -11.49 12.46
CA GLY A 405 25.07 -11.52 13.18
C GLY A 405 25.36 -10.25 13.98
N PRO A 406 26.00 -10.36 15.14
CA PRO A 406 26.49 -11.58 15.79
C PRO A 406 25.39 -12.35 16.55
N SER A 407 25.47 -13.68 16.52
CA SER A 407 24.59 -14.61 17.20
C SER A 407 25.41 -15.71 17.89
N GLY A 408 24.83 -16.44 18.84
CA GLY A 408 25.49 -17.58 19.47
C GLY A 408 25.29 -17.65 20.99
N THR A 409 26.25 -18.27 21.68
CA THR A 409 26.24 -18.38 23.15
C THR A 409 26.39 -17.02 23.81
N VAL A 410 25.65 -16.83 24.92
CA VAL A 410 25.70 -15.63 25.73
C VAL A 410 26.57 -15.89 26.97
N GLU A 411 27.56 -15.03 27.20
CA GLU A 411 28.37 -15.06 28.40
C GLU A 411 28.11 -13.82 29.26
N GLY A 412 28.08 -13.98 30.57
CA GLY A 412 27.88 -12.88 31.50
C GLY A 412 26.44 -12.58 31.88
N ASP A 413 25.49 -13.38 31.39
CA ASP A 413 24.07 -13.32 31.75
C ASP A 413 23.51 -14.74 31.97
N PRO A 414 23.19 -15.12 33.22
CA PRO A 414 22.65 -16.45 33.50
C PRO A 414 21.20 -16.65 33.02
N ALA A 415 20.48 -15.56 32.73
CA ALA A 415 19.07 -15.62 32.29
C ALA A 415 18.90 -15.97 30.81
N VAL A 416 19.94 -15.77 29.99
CA VAL A 416 19.89 -16.01 28.55
C VAL A 416 21.14 -16.80 28.14
N ALA A 417 20.98 -18.09 27.80
CA ALA A 417 22.09 -18.95 27.43
C ALA A 417 22.54 -18.76 25.98
N ARG A 418 21.59 -18.46 25.05
CA ARG A 418 21.84 -18.27 23.63
C ARG A 418 20.96 -17.17 23.07
N ALA A 419 21.44 -16.49 22.04
CA ALA A 419 20.68 -15.49 21.31
C ALA A 419 20.94 -15.58 19.80
N THR A 420 19.91 -15.28 19.01
CA THR A 420 19.94 -15.28 17.53
C THR A 420 20.42 -13.95 16.95
N SER A 421 20.49 -12.91 17.78
CA SER A 421 21.08 -11.61 17.46
C SER A 421 21.38 -10.82 18.74
N LEU A 422 22.06 -9.67 18.61
CA LEU A 422 22.21 -8.73 19.71
C LEU A 422 20.86 -8.19 20.20
N LEU A 423 19.90 -7.96 19.32
CA LEU A 423 18.56 -7.49 19.69
C LEU A 423 17.77 -8.59 20.41
N ASP A 424 17.81 -9.82 19.91
CA ASP A 424 17.20 -10.97 20.60
C ASP A 424 17.71 -11.09 22.03
N TYR A 425 19.02 -10.97 22.24
CA TYR A 425 19.59 -10.96 23.59
C TYR A 425 19.03 -9.82 24.44
N VAL A 426 19.07 -8.58 23.94
CA VAL A 426 18.63 -7.40 24.69
C VAL A 426 17.17 -7.54 25.14
N PHE A 427 16.28 -7.95 24.25
CA PHE A 427 14.86 -8.03 24.57
C PHE A 427 14.50 -9.26 25.41
N ARG A 428 15.20 -10.38 25.31
CA ARG A 428 15.10 -11.50 26.25
C ARG A 428 15.54 -11.10 27.64
N HIS A 429 16.66 -10.39 27.78
CA HIS A 429 17.14 -9.87 29.03
C HIS A 429 16.15 -8.90 29.67
N LEU A 430 15.61 -7.94 28.89
CA LEU A 430 14.61 -7.00 29.39
C LEU A 430 13.30 -7.70 29.77
N ALA A 431 12.85 -8.70 29.02
CA ALA A 431 11.66 -9.49 29.33
C ALA A 431 11.81 -10.26 30.64
N SER A 432 12.97 -10.85 30.86
CA SER A 432 13.27 -11.55 32.11
C SER A 432 13.25 -10.61 33.34
N ASN A 433 13.85 -9.40 33.21
CA ASN A 433 14.01 -8.49 34.36
C ASN A 433 12.77 -7.63 34.62
N TYR A 434 12.03 -7.22 33.62
CA TYR A 434 10.90 -6.27 33.77
C TYR A 434 9.52 -6.92 33.60
N LEU A 435 9.42 -8.06 32.89
CA LEU A 435 8.16 -8.75 32.65
C LEU A 435 8.05 -10.08 33.41
N GLY A 436 9.11 -10.52 34.07
CA GLY A 436 9.16 -11.81 34.79
C GLY A 436 9.06 -13.03 33.83
N GLN A 437 9.36 -12.85 32.56
CA GLN A 437 9.33 -13.94 31.56
C GLN A 437 10.66 -14.66 31.52
N HIS A 438 10.83 -15.65 32.40
CA HIS A 438 12.10 -16.42 32.57
C HIS A 438 12.18 -17.63 31.58
N GLU A 439 11.09 -18.02 30.95
CA GLU A 439 10.99 -19.20 30.05
C GLU A 439 10.75 -18.81 28.60
N ILE A 440 11.57 -17.92 28.03
CA ILE A 440 11.57 -17.73 26.59
C ILE A 440 12.40 -18.89 26.02
N PRO A 441 11.82 -19.78 25.16
CA PRO A 441 12.52 -20.95 24.64
C PRO A 441 13.84 -20.57 23.98
N ASP A 442 14.90 -21.32 24.25
CA ASP A 442 16.16 -21.12 23.53
C ASP A 442 15.96 -21.37 22.03
N ALA A 443 16.56 -20.54 21.21
CA ALA A 443 16.52 -20.74 19.76
C ALA A 443 17.24 -22.07 19.43
N GLU A 444 16.59 -22.92 18.62
CA GLU A 444 17.23 -24.11 18.09
C GLU A 444 18.52 -23.73 17.36
N PRO A 445 19.60 -24.53 17.53
CA PRO A 445 20.84 -24.28 16.82
C PRO A 445 20.64 -24.62 15.33
N GLU A 446 20.32 -23.62 14.52
CA GLU A 446 20.50 -23.72 13.08
C GLU A 446 21.97 -23.47 12.74
N GLU A 447 22.48 -24.15 11.70
CA GLU A 447 23.81 -23.93 11.15
C GLU A 447 24.06 -22.44 10.93
N ALA A 448 25.14 -21.93 11.46
CA ALA A 448 25.47 -20.51 11.45
C ALA A 448 25.44 -19.99 10.00
N ASP A 449 24.55 -19.04 9.75
CA ASP A 449 24.60 -18.25 8.53
C ASP A 449 25.86 -17.37 8.62
N THR A 450 26.92 -17.81 7.92
CA THR A 450 28.25 -17.21 7.94
C THR A 450 28.33 -15.87 7.21
N LEU A 451 27.25 -15.44 6.57
CA LEU A 451 27.12 -14.14 5.94
C LEU A 451 26.94 -13.03 6.98
N GLY A 452 28.03 -12.60 7.59
CA GLY A 452 28.02 -11.46 8.52
C GLY A 452 28.92 -11.56 9.74
N ASN A 453 29.47 -12.71 10.04
CA ASN A 453 30.34 -12.91 11.24
C ASN A 453 31.75 -12.30 11.12
N GLY A 454 32.09 -11.66 10.01
CA GLY A 454 33.41 -11.04 9.85
C GLY A 454 34.60 -12.00 9.83
N GLU A 455 34.38 -13.31 9.92
CA GLU A 455 35.42 -14.30 9.68
C GLU A 455 35.69 -14.39 8.18
N ARG A 456 36.93 -14.14 7.81
CA ARG A 456 37.42 -14.33 6.45
C ARG A 456 37.52 -15.83 6.20
N ASP A 457 36.48 -16.42 5.68
CA ASP A 457 36.58 -17.73 5.07
C ASP A 457 37.47 -17.65 3.84
N GLY A 458 38.54 -18.47 3.84
CA GLY A 458 39.64 -18.40 2.91
C GLY A 458 39.39 -18.95 1.52
N ALA A 459 38.15 -19.05 1.05
CA ALA A 459 37.89 -19.44 -0.33
C ALA A 459 36.89 -18.49 -0.99
N PRO A 460 37.21 -17.83 -2.11
CA PRO A 460 36.27 -17.04 -2.87
C PRO A 460 35.17 -17.95 -3.44
N LEU A 461 33.89 -17.59 -3.24
CA LEU A 461 32.72 -18.31 -3.72
C LEU A 461 32.53 -18.31 -5.24
N LEU A 462 33.40 -17.64 -5.99
CA LEU A 462 33.39 -17.64 -7.45
C LEU A 462 34.76 -18.16 -7.95
N PRO A 463 34.82 -19.18 -8.82
CA PRO A 463 36.03 -19.64 -9.43
C PRO A 463 36.46 -18.66 -10.53
N PHE A 464 37.09 -17.56 -10.13
CA PHE A 464 37.86 -16.75 -11.11
C PHE A 464 39.24 -17.35 -11.25
N ASP A 465 39.40 -18.25 -12.18
CA ASP A 465 40.72 -18.60 -12.74
C ASP A 465 41.25 -17.38 -13.49
N LEU A 466 41.86 -16.46 -12.75
CA LEU A 466 42.67 -15.42 -13.34
C LEU A 466 44.03 -16.04 -13.66
N PRO A 467 44.48 -15.99 -14.93
CA PRO A 467 45.78 -16.50 -15.29
C PRO A 467 46.89 -15.74 -14.56
N ASP A 468 47.84 -16.48 -14.03
CA ASP A 468 48.95 -16.06 -13.15
C ASP A 468 50.02 -15.27 -13.92
N THR A 469 49.65 -14.27 -14.74
CA THR A 469 50.56 -13.43 -15.52
C THR A 469 50.24 -11.96 -15.44
N ALA A 470 50.49 -11.36 -14.29
CA ALA A 470 50.67 -9.90 -14.21
C ALA A 470 52.17 -9.61 -13.93
N PRO A 471 52.91 -8.91 -14.81
CA PRO A 471 54.30 -8.56 -14.56
C PRO A 471 54.38 -7.59 -13.39
N ARG A 472 55.27 -7.92 -12.43
CA ARG A 472 55.57 -7.04 -11.27
C ARG A 472 56.18 -5.72 -11.79
N VAL A 473 55.41 -4.66 -11.85
CA VAL A 473 55.92 -3.31 -12.08
C VAL A 473 56.66 -2.85 -10.81
N ARG A 474 57.99 -2.76 -10.92
CA ARG A 474 58.84 -2.12 -9.92
C ARG A 474 58.44 -0.64 -9.79
N ARG A 475 57.87 -0.25 -8.64
CA ARG A 475 57.67 1.17 -8.29
C ARG A 475 59.07 1.81 -8.13
N ARG A 476 59.46 2.67 -9.08
CA ARG A 476 60.55 3.64 -8.90
C ARG A 476 60.12 4.70 -7.88
N GLY A 477 60.83 4.79 -6.79
CA GLY A 477 60.63 5.82 -5.79
C GLY A 477 60.87 7.24 -6.37
N LEU A 478 59.93 8.11 -6.17
CA LEU A 478 60.10 9.56 -6.40
C LEU A 478 60.98 10.14 -5.29
N ARG A 479 62.18 10.65 -5.65
CA ARG A 479 62.98 11.52 -4.77
C ARG A 479 62.45 12.93 -4.86
N LEU A 480 62.03 13.50 -3.74
CA LEU A 480 61.82 14.95 -3.57
C LEU A 480 63.21 15.65 -3.61
N VAL A 481 63.41 16.57 -4.53
CA VAL A 481 64.52 17.52 -4.54
C VAL A 481 63.97 18.82 -3.96
N SER A 482 64.49 19.20 -2.79
CA SER A 482 64.32 20.51 -2.18
C SER A 482 65.17 21.58 -2.92
N LYS A 483 64.56 22.68 -3.28
CA LYS A 483 65.20 24.01 -3.36
C LYS A 483 64.27 25.01 -2.70
#